data_b9a9b96b44c1b5e1bd795989c02b43d5
#
_entry.id   b9a9b96b44c1b5e1bd795989c02b43d5
#
_cell.length_a   1.000
_cell.length_b   1.000
_cell.length_c   1.000
_cell.angle_alpha   90.00
_cell.angle_beta   90.00
_cell.angle_gamma   90.00
#
_symmetry.space_group_name_H-M   'P 1'
#
loop_
_entity.id
_entity.type
_entity.pdbx_description
1 polymer ?
#
loop_
_entity_poly.entity_id
_entity_poly.type
_entity_poly.pdbx_seq_one_letter_code
_entity_poly.pdbx_strand_id
1 'polypeptide(L)'
;HSAADWSYRPLPRDWRNYAALDVELLIELRRKMQRELKSQGKDGWADEEFRYALQTGMGPRREHPVPWLRISHINTVSQDHQGLAVAKALWEKRDELARAYDIAPGLLLSDDSIVEAASRKPRNAREFRMIRSLNERVRMRTGGEQDKMFERYAPIQRKVKPSVWRETIRRALELPPSQWPVMPAPVADEEHANAPRSMKLWATRHPQRMRLLQDVRKVVSQIADDT
;
A
#
# COMPACT_ATOMS: atom_id res chain seq x y z
N HIS A 1 17.18 12.09 -1.83
CA HIS A 1 15.91 12.86 -1.79
C HIS A 1 14.66 12.00 -2.09
N SER A 2 14.81 10.69 -2.25
CA SER A 2 13.69 9.78 -2.58
C SER A 2 12.52 9.82 -1.58
N ALA A 3 12.77 10.10 -0.30
CA ALA A 3 11.76 10.22 0.75
C ALA A 3 11.32 11.66 1.04
N ALA A 4 11.70 12.62 0.18
CA ALA A 4 11.33 14.02 0.34
C ALA A 4 9.86 14.27 -0.06
N ASP A 5 9.29 15.35 0.46
CA ASP A 5 7.92 15.75 0.10
C ASP A 5 7.89 16.50 -1.24
N TRP A 6 7.79 15.73 -2.33
CA TRP A 6 7.79 16.28 -3.69
C TRP A 6 6.60 17.18 -4.03
N SER A 7 5.62 17.34 -3.14
CA SER A 7 4.52 18.31 -3.31
C SER A 7 4.91 19.74 -2.90
N TYR A 8 6.10 19.95 -2.31
CA TYR A 8 6.61 21.26 -1.94
C TYR A 8 6.80 22.17 -3.17
N ARG A 9 6.40 23.44 -3.07
CA ARG A 9 6.55 24.43 -4.16
C ARG A 9 7.13 25.76 -3.61
N PRO A 10 8.07 26.37 -4.32
CA PRO A 10 8.81 25.82 -5.47
C PRO A 10 9.75 24.69 -5.07
N LEU A 11 9.99 23.73 -5.98
CA LEU A 11 10.92 22.63 -5.71
C LEU A 11 12.34 23.18 -5.49
N PRO A 12 13.03 22.78 -4.40
CA PRO A 12 14.42 23.13 -4.18
C PRO A 12 15.32 22.73 -5.37
N ARG A 13 16.37 23.51 -5.61
CA ARG A 13 17.29 23.26 -6.73
C ARG A 13 17.91 21.85 -6.65
N ASP A 14 18.31 21.42 -5.47
CA ASP A 14 18.96 20.12 -5.28
C ASP A 14 18.02 18.95 -5.59
N TRP A 15 16.71 19.11 -5.33
CA TRP A 15 15.73 18.09 -5.71
C TRP A 15 15.51 18.02 -7.21
N ARG A 16 15.50 19.17 -7.90
CA ARG A 16 15.43 19.20 -9.36
C ARG A 16 16.66 18.56 -9.99
N ASN A 17 17.86 18.85 -9.44
CA ASN A 17 19.10 18.22 -9.88
C ASN A 17 19.06 16.71 -9.64
N TYR A 18 18.58 16.25 -8.48
CA TYR A 18 18.40 14.84 -8.20
C TYR A 18 17.48 14.15 -9.22
N ALA A 19 16.31 14.76 -9.49
CA ALA A 19 15.37 14.21 -10.48
C ALA A 19 15.95 14.24 -11.91
N ALA A 20 16.76 15.24 -12.26
CA ALA A 20 17.43 15.31 -13.56
C ALA A 20 18.46 14.17 -13.72
N LEU A 21 19.25 13.89 -12.67
CA LEU A 21 20.22 12.80 -12.66
C LEU A 21 19.56 11.43 -12.85
N ASP A 22 18.35 11.22 -12.31
CA ASP A 22 17.63 9.97 -12.46
C ASP A 22 17.28 9.64 -13.92
N VAL A 23 17.19 10.66 -14.79
CA VAL A 23 16.79 10.48 -16.20
C VAL A 23 17.93 10.77 -17.20
N GLU A 24 18.96 11.48 -16.80
CA GLU A 24 20.04 11.96 -17.67
C GLU A 24 20.74 10.82 -18.43
N LEU A 25 20.98 9.71 -17.75
CA LEU A 25 21.71 8.56 -18.30
C LEU A 25 20.80 7.52 -18.98
N LEU A 26 19.49 7.66 -18.92
CA LEU A 26 18.56 6.62 -19.42
C LEU A 26 18.70 6.36 -20.92
N ILE A 27 18.93 7.41 -21.72
CA ILE A 27 19.10 7.27 -23.18
C ILE A 27 20.37 6.51 -23.51
N GLU A 28 21.46 6.82 -22.82
CA GLU A 28 22.73 6.13 -23.02
C GLU A 28 22.65 4.68 -22.54
N LEU A 29 22.07 4.43 -21.38
CA LEU A 29 21.81 3.12 -20.86
C LEU A 29 21.00 2.27 -21.85
N ARG A 30 19.89 2.81 -22.36
CA ARG A 30 19.07 2.14 -23.37
C ARG A 30 19.90 1.73 -24.59
N ARG A 31 20.73 2.64 -25.11
CA ARG A 31 21.56 2.36 -26.27
C ARG A 31 22.60 1.28 -26.02
N LYS A 32 23.17 1.24 -24.80
CA LYS A 32 24.09 0.17 -24.38
C LYS A 32 23.37 -1.18 -24.28
N MET A 33 22.23 -1.19 -23.61
CA MET A 33 21.42 -2.41 -23.47
C MET A 33 20.95 -2.95 -24.83
N GLN A 34 20.50 -2.10 -25.75
CA GLN A 34 20.09 -2.53 -27.09
C GLN A 34 21.24 -3.18 -27.86
N ARG A 35 22.43 -2.62 -27.78
CA ARG A 35 23.62 -3.22 -28.45
C ARG A 35 23.95 -4.59 -27.86
N GLU A 36 23.92 -4.69 -26.54
CA GLU A 36 24.19 -5.94 -25.83
C GLU A 36 23.15 -7.02 -26.16
N LEU A 37 21.88 -6.69 -26.05
CA LEU A 37 20.78 -7.60 -26.40
C LEU A 37 20.85 -8.07 -27.86
N LYS A 38 21.18 -7.16 -28.78
CA LYS A 38 21.34 -7.49 -30.21
C LYS A 38 22.55 -8.42 -30.44
N SER A 39 23.66 -8.21 -29.73
CA SER A 39 24.83 -9.08 -29.84
C SER A 39 24.56 -10.52 -29.37
N GLN A 40 23.60 -10.69 -28.46
CA GLN A 40 23.13 -11.97 -27.95
C GLN A 40 21.91 -12.54 -28.67
N GLY A 41 21.37 -11.86 -29.69
CA GLY A 41 20.16 -12.28 -30.40
C GLY A 41 18.87 -12.22 -29.55
N LYS A 42 18.87 -11.44 -28.45
CA LYS A 42 17.78 -11.32 -27.47
C LYS A 42 16.94 -10.04 -27.62
N ASP A 43 17.24 -9.21 -28.60
CA ASP A 43 16.55 -7.92 -28.83
C ASP A 43 15.07 -8.10 -29.11
N GLY A 44 14.67 -9.14 -29.87
CA GLY A 44 13.25 -9.44 -30.10
C GLY A 44 12.48 -9.76 -28.82
N TRP A 45 13.07 -10.57 -27.92
CA TRP A 45 12.45 -10.89 -26.62
C TRP A 45 12.31 -9.65 -25.73
N ALA A 46 13.34 -8.81 -25.69
CA ALA A 46 13.31 -7.57 -24.93
C ALA A 46 12.24 -6.60 -25.47
N ASP A 47 12.07 -6.49 -26.78
CA ASP A 47 11.04 -5.64 -27.37
C ASP A 47 9.61 -6.14 -27.06
N GLU A 48 9.39 -7.45 -26.99
CA GLU A 48 8.12 -8.02 -26.56
C GLU A 48 7.82 -7.71 -25.08
N GLU A 49 8.81 -7.90 -24.20
CA GLU A 49 8.70 -7.56 -22.77
C GLU A 49 8.43 -6.06 -22.56
N PHE A 50 9.13 -5.20 -23.28
CA PHE A 50 8.91 -3.75 -23.18
C PHE A 50 7.52 -3.37 -23.66
N ARG A 51 7.02 -4.00 -24.72
CA ARG A 51 5.66 -3.78 -25.23
C ARG A 51 4.61 -4.23 -24.22
N TYR A 52 4.81 -5.42 -23.62
CA TYR A 52 3.94 -5.93 -22.58
C TYR A 52 3.93 -5.02 -21.33
N ALA A 53 5.11 -4.61 -20.86
CA ALA A 53 5.25 -3.69 -19.72
C ALA A 53 4.56 -2.34 -19.98
N LEU A 54 4.67 -1.82 -21.22
CA LEU A 54 4.01 -0.59 -21.61
C LEU A 54 2.48 -0.74 -21.61
N GLN A 55 1.97 -1.81 -22.23
CA GLN A 55 0.53 -2.08 -22.30
C GLN A 55 -0.09 -2.27 -20.91
N THR A 56 0.59 -3.02 -20.05
CA THR A 56 0.12 -3.25 -18.66
C THR A 56 0.27 -2.03 -17.78
N GLY A 57 1.33 -1.24 -17.96
CA GLY A 57 1.59 -0.02 -17.19
C GLY A 57 0.70 1.16 -17.58
N MET A 58 0.27 1.24 -18.84
CA MET A 58 -0.64 2.30 -19.33
C MET A 58 -2.11 2.02 -19.08
N GLY A 59 -2.45 0.82 -18.64
CA GLY A 59 -3.84 0.48 -18.28
C GLY A 59 -4.34 1.31 -17.10
N PRO A 60 -5.66 1.53 -16.99
CA PRO A 60 -6.22 2.21 -15.84
C PRO A 60 -5.82 1.45 -14.57
N ARG A 61 -5.33 2.20 -13.57
CA ARG A 61 -4.96 1.60 -12.28
C ARG A 61 -6.19 0.90 -11.71
N ARG A 62 -6.14 -0.41 -11.58
CA ARG A 62 -7.23 -1.19 -10.96
C ARG A 62 -7.38 -0.73 -9.52
N GLU A 63 -8.47 -0.05 -9.23
CA GLU A 63 -8.85 0.25 -7.86
C GLU A 63 -9.24 -1.07 -7.17
N HIS A 64 -8.85 -1.20 -5.91
CA HIS A 64 -9.26 -2.35 -5.13
C HIS A 64 -10.79 -2.31 -4.97
N PRO A 65 -11.54 -3.41 -5.24
CA PRO A 65 -13.00 -3.43 -5.17
C PRO A 65 -13.53 -2.99 -3.80
N VAL A 66 -12.73 -3.21 -2.76
CA VAL A 66 -13.03 -2.79 -1.38
C VAL A 66 -11.81 -2.05 -0.81
N PRO A 67 -11.66 -0.73 -1.10
CA PRO A 67 -10.42 0.01 -0.82
C PRO A 67 -10.01 0.04 0.66
N TRP A 68 -10.96 0.09 1.59
CA TRP A 68 -10.67 0.13 3.03
C TRP A 68 -10.01 -1.16 3.57
N LEU A 69 -10.13 -2.28 2.84
CA LEU A 69 -9.41 -3.53 3.20
C LEU A 69 -7.89 -3.44 2.98
N ARG A 70 -7.41 -2.36 2.38
CA ARG A 70 -5.98 -2.07 2.25
C ARG A 70 -5.38 -1.38 3.49
N ILE A 71 -6.17 -1.14 4.53
CA ILE A 71 -5.65 -0.69 5.82
C ILE A 71 -4.61 -1.70 6.31
N SER A 72 -3.43 -1.23 6.64
CA SER A 72 -2.35 -2.07 7.18
C SER A 72 -2.82 -2.78 8.45
N HIS A 73 -2.53 -4.06 8.56
CA HIS A 73 -2.91 -4.90 9.72
C HIS A 73 -4.41 -5.06 9.97
N ILE A 74 -5.30 -4.75 9.02
CA ILE A 74 -6.75 -4.93 9.16
C ILE A 74 -7.13 -6.38 9.51
N ASN A 75 -6.32 -7.35 9.10
CA ASN A 75 -6.54 -8.77 9.38
C ASN A 75 -6.57 -9.10 10.88
N THR A 76 -5.99 -8.26 11.74
CA THR A 76 -6.01 -8.46 13.20
C THR A 76 -7.41 -8.36 13.80
N VAL A 77 -8.32 -7.64 13.12
CA VAL A 77 -9.74 -7.51 13.49
C VAL A 77 -10.68 -8.23 12.53
N SER A 78 -10.17 -9.13 11.71
CA SER A 78 -10.94 -9.80 10.64
C SER A 78 -12.17 -10.56 11.13
N GLN A 79 -12.17 -11.09 12.36
CA GLN A 79 -13.26 -11.83 12.97
C GLN A 79 -14.19 -10.94 13.81
N ASP A 80 -13.84 -9.68 14.01
CA ASP A 80 -14.63 -8.71 14.75
C ASP A 80 -15.41 -7.80 13.79
N HIS A 81 -16.62 -8.25 13.40
CA HIS A 81 -17.43 -7.52 12.42
C HIS A 81 -17.80 -6.10 12.88
N GLN A 82 -18.02 -5.89 14.18
CA GLN A 82 -18.25 -4.53 14.71
C GLN A 82 -16.96 -3.70 14.65
N GLY A 83 -15.81 -4.30 14.93
CA GLY A 83 -14.51 -3.66 14.74
C GLY A 83 -14.25 -3.30 13.28
N LEU A 84 -14.61 -4.19 12.35
CA LEU A 84 -14.55 -3.88 10.91
C LEU A 84 -15.45 -2.70 10.52
N ALA A 85 -16.65 -2.57 11.14
CA ALA A 85 -17.52 -1.41 10.90
C ALA A 85 -16.85 -0.11 11.35
N VAL A 86 -16.17 -0.11 12.50
CA VAL A 86 -15.40 1.04 12.98
C VAL A 86 -14.23 1.36 12.04
N ALA A 87 -13.47 0.34 11.61
CA ALA A 87 -12.35 0.53 10.69
C ALA A 87 -12.79 1.13 9.35
N LYS A 88 -13.84 0.59 8.76
CA LYS A 88 -14.43 1.08 7.51
C LYS A 88 -14.87 2.53 7.64
N ALA A 89 -15.65 2.86 8.67
CA ALA A 89 -16.16 4.20 8.88
C ALA A 89 -15.03 5.24 9.09
N LEU A 90 -13.99 4.90 9.84
CA LEU A 90 -12.81 5.75 10.02
C LEU A 90 -12.04 5.94 8.72
N TRP A 91 -11.88 4.87 7.94
CA TRP A 91 -11.21 4.94 6.65
C TRP A 91 -11.98 5.85 5.68
N GLU A 92 -13.30 5.69 5.56
CA GLU A 92 -14.16 6.51 4.71
C GLU A 92 -14.12 7.99 5.12
N LYS A 93 -14.21 8.27 6.43
CA LYS A 93 -14.12 9.64 6.93
C LYS A 93 -12.75 10.25 6.73
N ARG A 94 -11.69 9.47 6.89
CA ARG A 94 -10.32 9.90 6.60
C ARG A 94 -10.13 10.24 5.12
N ASP A 95 -10.64 9.40 4.22
CA ASP A 95 -10.52 9.60 2.77
C ASP A 95 -11.31 10.85 2.32
N GLU A 96 -12.53 11.04 2.82
CA GLU A 96 -13.35 12.24 2.60
C GLU A 96 -12.58 13.51 2.99
N LEU A 97 -12.03 13.55 4.20
CA LEU A 97 -11.31 14.71 4.69
C LEU A 97 -9.97 14.93 3.96
N ALA A 98 -9.28 13.85 3.62
CA ALA A 98 -8.04 13.90 2.89
C ALA A 98 -8.23 14.53 1.50
N ARG A 99 -9.29 14.15 0.79
CA ARG A 99 -9.68 14.75 -0.49
C ARG A 99 -10.10 16.22 -0.33
N ALA A 100 -10.89 16.53 0.68
CA ALA A 100 -11.37 17.90 0.92
C ALA A 100 -10.23 18.88 1.27
N TYR A 101 -9.19 18.42 1.94
CA TYR A 101 -8.06 19.24 2.35
C TYR A 101 -6.80 19.08 1.48
N ASP A 102 -6.85 18.26 0.45
CA ASP A 102 -5.71 17.93 -0.42
C ASP A 102 -4.47 17.52 0.40
N ILE A 103 -4.65 16.53 1.27
CA ILE A 103 -3.61 15.99 2.15
C ILE A 103 -3.57 14.48 2.08
N ALA A 104 -2.38 13.89 2.18
CA ALA A 104 -2.25 12.43 2.23
C ALA A 104 -3.05 11.85 3.42
N PRO A 105 -3.92 10.82 3.21
CA PRO A 105 -4.79 10.28 4.27
C PRO A 105 -4.06 9.88 5.55
N GLY A 106 -2.88 9.25 5.40
CA GLY A 106 -2.05 8.84 6.53
C GLY A 106 -1.53 9.98 7.41
N LEU A 107 -1.53 11.23 6.90
CA LEU A 107 -1.17 12.41 7.70
C LEU A 107 -2.33 12.91 8.56
N LEU A 108 -3.58 12.52 8.27
CA LEU A 108 -4.74 12.83 9.11
C LEU A 108 -4.97 11.78 10.20
N LEU A 109 -4.87 10.51 9.83
CA LEU A 109 -5.05 9.39 10.73
C LEU A 109 -4.27 8.18 10.19
N SER A 110 -3.40 7.59 10.99
CA SER A 110 -2.62 6.41 10.56
C SER A 110 -3.48 5.15 10.48
N ASP A 111 -3.04 4.17 9.70
CA ASP A 111 -3.69 2.86 9.65
C ASP A 111 -3.67 2.17 11.03
N ASP A 112 -2.55 2.27 11.76
CA ASP A 112 -2.44 1.72 13.12
C ASP A 112 -3.47 2.33 14.07
N SER A 113 -3.74 3.65 13.95
CA SER A 113 -4.76 4.32 14.75
C SER A 113 -6.17 3.80 14.44
N ILE A 114 -6.44 3.50 13.17
CA ILE A 114 -7.72 2.92 12.74
C ILE A 114 -7.87 1.51 13.33
N VAL A 115 -6.85 0.68 13.21
CA VAL A 115 -6.87 -0.71 13.72
C VAL A 115 -6.96 -0.74 15.25
N GLU A 116 -6.25 0.16 15.96
CA GLU A 116 -6.35 0.29 17.41
C GLU A 116 -7.77 0.69 17.83
N ALA A 117 -8.37 1.67 17.15
CA ALA A 117 -9.74 2.09 17.43
C ALA A 117 -10.78 0.98 17.15
N ALA A 118 -10.59 0.23 16.06
CA ALA A 118 -11.43 -0.90 15.69
C ALA A 118 -11.36 -2.04 16.73
N SER A 119 -10.16 -2.33 17.21
CA SER A 119 -9.95 -3.36 18.23
C SER A 119 -10.54 -2.96 19.59
N ARG A 120 -10.31 -1.71 20.01
CA ARG A 120 -10.74 -1.22 21.33
C ARG A 120 -12.21 -0.80 21.40
N LYS A 121 -12.78 -0.36 20.29
CA LYS A 121 -14.20 0.09 20.18
C LYS A 121 -14.64 1.06 21.30
N PRO A 122 -13.96 2.22 21.47
CA PRO A 122 -14.23 3.11 22.60
C PRO A 122 -15.66 3.64 22.56
N ARG A 123 -16.42 3.39 23.62
CA ARG A 123 -17.85 3.73 23.74
C ARG A 123 -18.12 5.06 24.44
N ASN A 124 -17.13 5.58 25.16
CA ASN A 124 -17.24 6.81 25.92
C ASN A 124 -15.99 7.68 25.80
N ALA A 125 -16.09 8.92 26.29
CA ALA A 125 -15.00 9.90 26.19
C ALA A 125 -13.72 9.47 26.95
N ARG A 126 -13.86 8.68 28.01
CA ARG A 126 -12.69 8.19 28.79
C ARG A 126 -11.93 7.15 27.98
N GLU A 127 -12.60 6.14 27.45
CA GLU A 127 -12.01 5.10 26.59
C GLU A 127 -11.39 5.70 25.33
N PHE A 128 -12.07 6.66 24.69
CA PHE A 128 -11.54 7.36 23.53
C PHE A 128 -10.22 8.08 23.86
N ARG A 129 -10.13 8.76 25.01
CA ARG A 129 -8.90 9.44 25.43
C ARG A 129 -7.74 8.48 25.71
N MET A 130 -8.02 7.23 26.05
CA MET A 130 -6.99 6.20 26.24
C MET A 130 -6.31 5.78 24.92
N ILE A 131 -6.92 6.06 23.78
CA ILE A 131 -6.32 5.83 22.46
C ILE A 131 -5.58 7.11 22.06
N ARG A 132 -4.33 7.18 22.44
CA ARG A 132 -3.51 8.37 22.27
C ARG A 132 -3.41 8.82 20.82
N SER A 133 -3.29 7.87 19.90
CA SER A 133 -3.16 8.10 18.47
C SER A 133 -4.37 8.80 17.83
N LEU A 134 -5.57 8.71 18.43
CA LEU A 134 -6.77 9.42 17.97
C LEU A 134 -6.85 10.88 18.49
N ASN A 135 -6.07 11.20 19.50
CA ASN A 135 -6.10 12.49 20.18
C ASN A 135 -4.91 13.38 19.82
N GLU A 136 -3.91 12.81 19.18
CA GLU A 136 -2.68 13.51 18.81
C GLU A 136 -2.57 13.64 17.29
N ARG A 137 -1.93 14.70 16.87
CA ARG A 137 -1.60 14.91 15.47
C ARG A 137 -0.59 13.86 15.00
N VAL A 138 -0.83 13.29 13.82
CA VAL A 138 0.16 12.42 13.18
C VAL A 138 1.43 13.22 12.90
N ARG A 139 2.56 12.72 13.36
CA ARG A 139 3.88 13.28 13.11
C ARG A 139 4.72 12.27 12.36
N MET A 140 5.27 12.69 11.23
CA MET A 140 6.27 11.89 10.53
C MET A 140 7.58 11.96 11.32
N ARG A 141 8.18 10.80 11.56
CA ARG A 141 9.46 10.66 12.26
C ARG A 141 10.43 9.92 11.35
N THR A 142 10.88 10.59 10.30
CA THR A 142 11.86 10.04 9.35
C THR A 142 13.29 10.40 9.74
N GLY A 143 13.43 11.34 10.67
CA GLY A 143 14.72 11.93 11.09
C GLY A 143 15.18 13.06 10.15
N GLY A 144 15.73 14.12 10.74
CA GLY A 144 16.34 15.21 10.01
C GLY A 144 15.38 16.28 9.45
N GLU A 145 15.79 16.93 8.38
CA GLU A 145 15.07 18.09 7.80
C GLU A 145 13.70 17.72 7.21
N GLN A 146 13.51 16.47 6.82
CA GLN A 146 12.25 16.00 6.26
C GLN A 146 11.10 16.10 7.27
N ASP A 147 11.34 15.87 8.54
CA ASP A 147 10.32 16.02 9.59
C ASP A 147 9.79 17.46 9.65
N LYS A 148 10.67 18.45 9.44
CA LYS A 148 10.30 19.87 9.38
C LYS A 148 9.41 20.18 8.17
N MET A 149 9.62 19.51 7.06
CA MET A 149 8.82 19.70 5.85
C MET A 149 7.38 19.22 6.04
N PHE A 150 7.17 18.12 6.75
CA PHE A 150 5.83 17.62 7.07
C PHE A 150 5.09 18.51 8.07
N GLU A 151 5.78 19.35 8.85
CA GLU A 151 5.16 20.32 9.76
C GLU A 151 4.29 21.37 9.02
N ARG A 152 4.49 21.62 7.74
CA ARG A 152 3.62 22.49 6.94
C ARG A 152 2.17 22.01 6.88
N TYR A 153 1.92 20.70 7.09
CA TYR A 153 0.58 20.15 7.15
C TYR A 153 -0.10 20.33 8.51
N ALA A 154 0.64 20.77 9.52
CA ALA A 154 0.11 20.95 10.86
C ALA A 154 -1.12 21.88 10.93
N PRO A 155 -1.22 22.99 10.18
CA PRO A 155 -2.42 23.82 10.16
C PRO A 155 -3.65 23.07 9.65
N ILE A 156 -3.50 22.23 8.63
CA ILE A 156 -4.58 21.41 8.07
C ILE A 156 -4.98 20.33 9.07
N GLN A 157 -4.01 19.59 9.62
CA GLN A 157 -4.25 18.56 10.62
C GLN A 157 -5.03 19.09 11.85
N ARG A 158 -4.76 20.33 12.28
CA ARG A 158 -5.46 20.96 13.42
C ARG A 158 -6.92 21.29 13.13
N LYS A 159 -7.33 21.40 11.86
CA LYS A 159 -8.73 21.58 11.47
C LYS A 159 -9.56 20.32 11.79
N VAL A 160 -8.93 19.14 11.73
CA VAL A 160 -9.58 17.87 12.04
C VAL A 160 -9.46 17.61 13.54
N LYS A 161 -10.50 17.94 14.28
CA LYS A 161 -10.53 17.76 15.73
C LYS A 161 -10.75 16.28 16.11
N PRO A 162 -10.22 15.81 17.24
CA PRO A 162 -10.49 14.45 17.74
C PRO A 162 -11.97 14.09 17.87
N SER A 163 -12.84 15.09 18.08
CA SER A 163 -14.28 14.88 18.12
C SER A 163 -14.85 14.30 16.82
N VAL A 164 -14.23 14.56 15.68
CA VAL A 164 -14.63 14.00 14.39
C VAL A 164 -14.48 12.48 14.42
N TRP A 165 -13.32 12.00 14.86
CA TRP A 165 -13.05 10.56 14.97
C TRP A 165 -13.95 9.90 16.01
N ARG A 166 -14.14 10.55 17.15
CA ARG A 166 -15.04 10.04 18.20
C ARG A 166 -16.47 9.88 17.70
N GLU A 167 -16.99 10.87 16.99
CA GLU A 167 -18.35 10.81 16.44
C GLU A 167 -18.48 9.74 15.36
N THR A 168 -17.46 9.59 14.51
CA THR A 168 -17.41 8.52 13.50
C THR A 168 -17.46 7.14 14.14
N ILE A 169 -16.65 6.91 15.19
CA ILE A 169 -16.65 5.66 15.94
C ILE A 169 -18.02 5.41 16.60
N ARG A 170 -18.58 6.41 17.25
CA ARG A 170 -19.90 6.31 17.92
C ARG A 170 -20.96 5.83 16.93
N ARG A 171 -21.07 6.48 15.76
CA ARG A 171 -22.02 6.11 14.71
C ARG A 171 -21.80 4.68 14.21
N ALA A 172 -20.54 4.29 14.00
CA ALA A 172 -20.23 2.94 13.57
C ALA A 172 -20.62 1.86 14.60
N LEU A 173 -20.47 2.17 15.89
CA LEU A 173 -20.86 1.28 16.98
C LEU A 173 -22.38 1.15 17.18
N GLU A 174 -23.15 2.13 16.70
CA GLU A 174 -24.63 2.15 16.74
C GLU A 174 -25.25 1.40 15.55
N LEU A 175 -24.46 1.00 14.56
CA LEU A 175 -24.97 0.22 13.44
C LEU A 175 -25.50 -1.15 13.91
N PRO A 176 -26.67 -1.57 13.39
CA PRO A 176 -27.18 -2.92 13.68
C PRO A 176 -26.25 -3.98 13.09
N PRO A 177 -26.20 -5.19 13.68
CA PRO A 177 -25.33 -6.28 13.21
C PRO A 177 -25.50 -6.63 11.73
N SER A 178 -26.68 -6.43 11.16
CA SER A 178 -26.97 -6.64 9.74
C SER A 178 -26.21 -5.72 8.79
N GLN A 179 -25.69 -4.59 9.28
CA GLN A 179 -24.92 -3.61 8.52
C GLN A 179 -23.40 -3.70 8.76
N TRP A 180 -22.96 -4.62 9.62
CA TRP A 180 -21.54 -4.80 9.83
C TRP A 180 -20.87 -5.44 8.61
N PRO A 181 -19.75 -4.92 8.17
CA PRO A 181 -19.02 -5.52 7.07
C PRO A 181 -18.42 -6.87 7.49
N VAL A 182 -18.33 -7.76 6.51
CA VAL A 182 -17.66 -9.04 6.64
C VAL A 182 -16.41 -8.99 5.77
N MET A 183 -15.33 -9.59 6.23
CA MET A 183 -14.16 -9.80 5.37
C MET A 183 -14.57 -10.66 4.19
N PRO A 184 -14.37 -10.20 2.94
CA PRO A 184 -14.66 -11.04 1.79
C PRO A 184 -13.83 -12.31 1.89
N ALA A 185 -14.43 -13.42 1.51
CA ALA A 185 -13.67 -14.64 1.30
C ALA A 185 -12.50 -14.32 0.34
N PRO A 186 -11.32 -14.89 0.54
CA PRO A 186 -10.24 -14.72 -0.41
C PRO A 186 -10.79 -15.07 -1.79
N VAL A 187 -10.80 -14.10 -2.70
CA VAL A 187 -11.15 -14.35 -4.10
C VAL A 187 -10.16 -15.42 -4.54
N ALA A 188 -10.67 -16.62 -4.84
CA ALA A 188 -9.88 -17.59 -5.55
C ALA A 188 -9.57 -16.93 -6.90
N ASP A 189 -8.35 -16.46 -7.05
CA ASP A 189 -7.84 -16.06 -8.35
C ASP A 189 -7.88 -17.33 -9.20
N GLU A 190 -8.85 -17.41 -10.11
CA GLU A 190 -9.05 -18.62 -10.92
C GLU A 190 -7.78 -18.97 -11.69
N GLU A 191 -7.05 -17.96 -12.12
CA GLU A 191 -5.77 -18.08 -12.81
C GLU A 191 -4.67 -18.67 -11.90
N HIS A 192 -4.74 -18.44 -10.59
CA HIS A 192 -3.77 -18.92 -9.59
C HIS A 192 -4.39 -19.82 -8.52
N ALA A 193 -5.62 -20.31 -8.74
CA ALA A 193 -6.36 -21.14 -7.76
C ALA A 193 -5.54 -22.38 -7.32
N ASN A 194 -4.71 -22.89 -8.21
CA ASN A 194 -3.84 -24.06 -7.97
C ASN A 194 -2.39 -23.68 -7.59
N ALA A 195 -2.06 -22.39 -7.56
CA ALA A 195 -0.72 -21.95 -7.20
C ALA A 195 -0.50 -22.00 -5.68
N PRO A 196 0.68 -22.43 -5.21
CA PRO A 196 0.95 -22.50 -3.79
C PRO A 196 1.11 -21.10 -3.20
N ARG A 197 0.24 -20.71 -2.26
CA ARG A 197 0.34 -19.43 -1.53
C ARG A 197 1.57 -19.35 -0.61
N SER A 198 2.09 -20.49 -0.18
CA SER A 198 3.29 -20.60 0.65
C SER A 198 4.06 -21.85 0.25
N MET A 199 5.28 -21.65 -0.25
CA MET A 199 6.17 -22.74 -0.64
C MET A 199 6.49 -23.67 0.54
N LYS A 200 6.66 -23.12 1.75
CA LYS A 200 6.93 -23.90 2.96
C LYS A 200 5.75 -24.82 3.31
N LEU A 201 4.54 -24.27 3.28
CA LEU A 201 3.34 -25.02 3.58
C LEU A 201 3.06 -26.08 2.49
N TRP A 202 3.34 -25.73 1.23
CA TRP A 202 3.16 -26.64 0.10
C TRP A 202 4.15 -27.79 0.12
N ALA A 203 5.40 -27.55 0.49
CA ALA A 203 6.40 -28.58 0.68
C ALA A 203 5.98 -29.64 1.72
N THR A 204 5.30 -29.19 2.80
CA THR A 204 4.80 -30.09 3.84
C THR A 204 3.58 -30.86 3.39
N ARG A 205 2.62 -30.20 2.72
CA ARG A 205 1.32 -30.81 2.32
C ARG A 205 1.42 -31.64 1.05
N HIS A 206 2.33 -31.29 0.11
CA HIS A 206 2.46 -31.90 -1.19
C HIS A 206 3.94 -32.15 -1.56
N PRO A 207 4.68 -33.00 -0.82
CA PRO A 207 6.12 -33.18 -0.98
C PRO A 207 6.51 -33.67 -2.37
N GLN A 208 5.71 -34.53 -2.99
CA GLN A 208 5.98 -35.04 -4.34
C GLN A 208 5.88 -33.94 -5.40
N ARG A 209 4.86 -33.09 -5.32
CA ARG A 209 4.68 -31.93 -6.22
C ARG A 209 5.79 -30.88 -6.01
N MET A 210 6.26 -30.74 -4.78
CA MET A 210 7.37 -29.86 -4.47
C MET A 210 8.68 -30.34 -5.12
N ARG A 211 8.95 -31.67 -5.13
CA ARG A 211 10.09 -32.24 -5.83
C ARG A 211 10.00 -31.98 -7.33
N LEU A 212 8.84 -32.24 -7.96
CA LEU A 212 8.61 -31.96 -9.37
C LEU A 212 8.88 -30.50 -9.71
N LEU A 213 8.39 -29.55 -8.88
CA LEU A 213 8.65 -28.13 -9.07
C LEU A 213 10.16 -27.80 -8.99
N GLN A 214 10.89 -28.44 -8.07
CA GLN A 214 12.33 -28.27 -7.95
C GLN A 214 13.08 -28.79 -9.18
N ASP A 215 12.64 -29.91 -9.72
CA ASP A 215 13.24 -30.49 -10.92
C ASP A 215 12.96 -29.63 -12.16
N VAL A 216 11.73 -29.15 -12.33
CA VAL A 216 11.39 -28.18 -13.39
C VAL A 216 12.23 -26.90 -13.27
N ARG A 217 12.41 -26.36 -12.06
CA ARG A 217 13.26 -25.19 -11.85
C ARG A 217 14.72 -25.43 -12.24
N LYS A 218 15.26 -26.60 -11.96
CA LYS A 218 16.63 -26.94 -12.39
C LYS A 218 16.76 -26.95 -13.92
N VAL A 219 15.78 -27.54 -14.61
CA VAL A 219 15.78 -27.55 -16.09
C VAL A 219 15.68 -26.12 -16.64
N VAL A 220 14.79 -25.30 -16.09
CA VAL A 220 14.67 -23.88 -16.50
C VAL A 220 15.97 -23.11 -16.25
N SER A 221 16.62 -23.33 -15.09
CA SER A 221 17.92 -22.70 -14.82
C SER A 221 18.99 -23.14 -15.80
N GLN A 222 19.06 -24.42 -16.14
CA GLN A 222 20.01 -24.92 -17.15
C GLN A 222 19.77 -24.26 -18.52
N ILE A 223 18.51 -24.20 -18.97
CA ILE A 223 18.20 -23.52 -20.23
C ILE A 223 18.60 -22.03 -20.19
N ALA A 224 18.40 -21.37 -19.05
CA ALA A 224 18.79 -19.96 -18.88
C ALA A 224 20.30 -19.75 -18.88
N ASP A 225 21.07 -20.71 -18.37
CA ASP A 225 22.55 -20.67 -18.35
C ASP A 225 23.11 -20.95 -19.75
N ASP A 226 22.44 -21.76 -20.59
CA ASP A 226 22.83 -22.14 -21.94
C ASP A 226 22.40 -21.09 -23.01
N THR A 227 21.60 -20.09 -22.63
CA THR A 227 21.02 -19.06 -23.52
C THR A 227 21.61 -17.68 -23.30
#